data_3dc27a78156ae7cf7aa31a7b6b3e56b7
#
_entry.id   3dc27a78156ae7cf7aa31a7b6b3e56b7
#
_cell.length_a   1.000
_cell.length_b   1.000
_cell.length_c   1.000
_cell.angle_alpha   90.00
_cell.angle_beta   90.00
_cell.angle_gamma   90.00
#
_symmetry.space_group_name_H-M   'P 1'
#
loop_
_entity.id
_entity.type
_entity.pdbx_description
1 polymer ?
#
loop_
_entity_poly.entity_id
_entity_poly.type
_entity_poly.pdbx_seq_one_letter_code
_entity_poly.pdbx_strand_id
1 'polypeptide(L)'
;VLPNRNRPMTALPTLIAHKKDQKEPILTCDVKDINKYIANLKKITLSKFQTDERVKSYKEIVELIQNIQQGYKFKKQYKGEEAIFSFLANLNDLVRLSRIITDSYPELGFPFAAYKEINSLPRIDIEFTELAKQEDQLGNLVLLDTPGPNEANIPELRNIFEQQLKRSSAVMVI
;
A
#
# COMPACT_ATOMS: atom_id res chain seq x y z
N VAL A 1 1.32 -11.24 -8.40
CA VAL A 1 1.96 -10.66 -7.20
C VAL A 1 1.04 -9.69 -6.46
N LEU A 2 0.12 -9.02 -7.17
CA LEU A 2 -0.85 -8.15 -6.52
C LEU A 2 -1.99 -8.97 -5.91
N PRO A 3 -2.48 -8.61 -4.71
CA PRO A 3 -3.54 -9.36 -4.05
C PRO A 3 -4.83 -9.35 -4.90
N ASN A 4 -5.45 -10.48 -5.16
CA ASN A 4 -6.77 -10.58 -5.80
C ASN A 4 -7.81 -10.97 -4.74
N ARG A 5 -8.53 -10.00 -4.25
CA ARG A 5 -9.67 -10.19 -3.33
C ARG A 5 -10.89 -9.50 -3.95
N ASN A 6 -12.10 -9.94 -3.65
CA ASN A 6 -13.36 -9.36 -4.14
C ASN A 6 -13.66 -7.93 -3.60
N ARG A 7 -12.63 -7.13 -3.30
CA ARG A 7 -12.75 -5.81 -2.67
C ARG A 7 -11.61 -4.89 -3.10
N PRO A 8 -11.82 -3.55 -3.10
CA PRO A 8 -10.79 -2.58 -3.44
C PRO A 8 -9.49 -2.82 -2.67
N MET A 9 -8.36 -2.83 -3.39
CA MET A 9 -7.16 -3.51 -2.88
C MET A 9 -5.89 -2.67 -2.87
N THR A 10 -5.95 -1.46 -3.43
CA THR A 10 -4.77 -0.61 -3.52
C THR A 10 -4.94 0.61 -2.62
N ALA A 11 -4.33 0.58 -1.43
CA ALA A 11 -4.40 1.71 -0.49
C ALA A 11 -3.48 2.86 -0.87
N LEU A 12 -2.32 2.55 -1.46
CA LEU A 12 -1.37 3.51 -2.02
C LEU A 12 -0.98 3.07 -3.43
N PRO A 13 -0.77 4.00 -4.36
CA PRO A 13 -0.18 3.67 -5.65
C PRO A 13 1.13 2.91 -5.44
N THR A 14 1.34 1.86 -6.22
CA THR A 14 2.52 1.00 -6.11
C THR A 14 3.27 0.95 -7.42
N LEU A 15 4.56 1.24 -7.39
CA LEU A 15 5.45 1.16 -8.55
C LEU A 15 5.90 -0.28 -8.76
N ILE A 16 5.81 -0.76 -10.00
CA ILE A 16 6.38 -2.05 -10.42
C ILE A 16 7.39 -1.74 -11.51
N ALA A 17 8.67 -1.90 -11.20
CA ALA A 17 9.76 -1.52 -12.07
C ALA A 17 10.48 -2.75 -12.64
N HIS A 18 10.74 -2.72 -13.95
CA HIS A 18 11.64 -3.68 -14.56
C HIS A 18 13.06 -3.50 -14.03
N LYS A 19 13.67 -4.62 -13.60
CA LYS A 19 15.06 -4.66 -13.18
C LYS A 19 15.71 -5.94 -13.70
N LYS A 20 16.65 -5.80 -14.63
CA LYS A 20 17.37 -6.93 -15.23
C LYS A 20 17.98 -7.81 -14.14
N ASP A 21 17.91 -9.11 -14.34
CA ASP A 21 18.43 -10.17 -13.45
C ASP A 21 17.73 -10.28 -12.08
N GLN A 22 16.72 -9.46 -11.80
CA GLN A 22 15.92 -9.53 -10.56
C GLN A 22 14.79 -10.56 -10.71
N LYS A 23 15.11 -11.86 -10.55
CA LYS A 23 14.15 -12.97 -10.73
C LYS A 23 13.10 -13.05 -9.62
N GLU A 24 13.52 -12.81 -8.39
CA GLU A 24 12.62 -12.78 -7.23
C GLU A 24 12.16 -11.34 -6.97
N PRO A 25 10.85 -11.07 -6.84
CA PRO A 25 10.38 -9.70 -6.60
C PRO A 25 10.86 -9.19 -5.25
N ILE A 26 11.27 -7.92 -5.22
CA ILE A 26 11.67 -7.23 -3.99
C ILE A 26 10.85 -5.94 -3.89
N LEU A 27 10.08 -5.83 -2.81
CA LEU A 27 9.39 -4.58 -2.46
C LEU A 27 10.25 -3.76 -1.51
N THR A 28 10.35 -2.47 -1.79
CA THR A 28 10.93 -1.46 -0.89
C THR A 28 9.92 -0.36 -0.62
N CYS A 29 9.85 0.12 0.62
CA CYS A 29 8.97 1.22 1.01
C CYS A 29 9.59 2.00 2.18
N ASP A 30 9.47 3.32 2.18
CA ASP A 30 9.73 4.09 3.39
C ASP A 30 8.54 3.95 4.36
N VAL A 31 8.77 3.20 5.41
CA VAL A 31 7.76 2.84 6.41
C VAL A 31 7.84 3.67 7.69
N LYS A 32 8.65 4.74 7.70
CA LYS A 32 8.88 5.57 8.90
C LYS A 32 7.58 6.17 9.42
N ASP A 33 6.80 6.81 8.55
CA ASP A 33 5.57 7.47 8.92
C ASP A 33 4.44 6.48 9.22
N ILE A 34 4.37 5.35 8.48
CA ILE A 34 3.46 4.24 8.81
C ILE A 34 3.74 3.70 10.21
N ASN A 35 5.00 3.42 10.53
CA ASN A 35 5.37 2.88 11.85
C ASN A 35 5.17 3.90 12.98
N LYS A 36 5.34 5.19 12.71
CA LYS A 36 4.98 6.27 13.65
C LYS A 36 3.47 6.30 13.87
N TYR A 37 2.69 6.16 12.82
CA TYR A 37 1.23 6.06 12.88
C TYR A 37 0.80 4.86 13.75
N ILE A 38 1.34 3.66 13.49
CA ILE A 38 1.11 2.46 14.30
C ILE A 38 1.44 2.69 15.78
N ALA A 39 2.55 3.37 16.06
CA ALA A 39 2.93 3.72 17.44
C ALA A 39 1.93 4.65 18.12
N ASN A 40 1.29 5.56 17.36
CA ASN A 40 0.22 6.40 17.88
C ASN A 40 -1.07 5.61 18.11
N LEU A 41 -1.42 4.67 17.22
CA LEU A 41 -2.57 3.78 17.40
C LEU A 41 -2.48 2.96 18.71
N LYS A 42 -1.27 2.58 19.13
CA LYS A 42 -1.08 1.86 20.40
C LYS A 42 -1.42 2.69 21.65
N LYS A 43 -1.46 4.01 21.54
CA LYS A 43 -1.80 4.89 22.66
C LYS A 43 -3.30 4.94 22.94
N ILE A 44 -4.13 4.46 22.02
CA ILE A 44 -5.58 4.37 22.16
C ILE A 44 -6.02 2.94 22.41
N THR A 45 -7.22 2.75 22.95
CA THR A 45 -7.80 1.44 23.22
C THR A 45 -8.32 0.82 21.91
N LEU A 46 -7.41 0.22 21.11
CA LEU A 46 -7.78 -0.40 19.83
C LEU A 46 -8.79 -1.52 19.95
N SER A 47 -8.82 -2.23 21.08
CA SER A 47 -9.77 -3.33 21.31
C SER A 47 -11.23 -2.92 21.19
N LYS A 48 -11.57 -1.67 21.49
CA LYS A 48 -12.94 -1.18 21.32
C LYS A 48 -13.42 -1.19 19.88
N PHE A 49 -12.50 -1.04 18.90
CA PHE A 49 -12.86 -1.08 17.48
C PHE A 49 -13.11 -2.50 16.99
N GLN A 50 -12.65 -3.54 17.68
CA GLN A 50 -12.96 -4.93 17.34
C GLN A 50 -14.46 -5.25 17.46
N THR A 51 -15.22 -4.45 18.19
CA THR A 51 -16.68 -4.58 18.31
C THR A 51 -17.46 -3.78 17.27
N ASP A 52 -16.79 -2.90 16.49
CA ASP A 52 -17.43 -2.15 15.41
C ASP A 52 -17.80 -3.14 14.28
N GLU A 53 -19.04 -3.07 13.79
CA GLU A 53 -19.54 -3.98 12.75
C GLU A 53 -18.73 -3.91 11.46
N ARG A 54 -18.16 -2.75 11.15
CA ARG A 54 -17.28 -2.54 9.99
C ARG A 54 -15.94 -3.25 10.15
N VAL A 55 -15.49 -3.49 11.38
CA VAL A 55 -14.26 -4.25 11.71
C VAL A 55 -14.58 -5.72 11.83
N LYS A 56 -15.63 -6.11 12.56
CA LYS A 56 -16.04 -7.52 12.75
C LYS A 56 -16.23 -8.27 11.43
N SER A 57 -16.72 -7.57 10.40
CA SER A 57 -16.94 -8.15 9.08
C SER A 57 -15.64 -8.50 8.35
N TYR A 58 -14.48 -8.12 8.90
CA TYR A 58 -13.15 -8.28 8.29
C TYR A 58 -12.18 -8.90 9.28
N LYS A 59 -12.06 -10.22 9.25
CA LYS A 59 -11.14 -10.98 10.13
C LYS A 59 -9.71 -10.43 10.05
N GLU A 60 -9.28 -10.04 8.86
CA GLU A 60 -7.95 -9.51 8.58
C GLU A 60 -7.67 -8.21 9.37
N ILE A 61 -8.68 -7.33 9.49
CA ILE A 61 -8.53 -6.10 10.30
C ILE A 61 -8.46 -6.43 11.78
N VAL A 62 -9.24 -7.41 12.25
CA VAL A 62 -9.18 -7.87 13.65
C VAL A 62 -7.80 -8.43 13.96
N GLU A 63 -7.25 -9.28 13.08
CA GLU A 63 -5.91 -9.83 13.19
C GLU A 63 -4.83 -8.72 13.15
N LEU A 64 -4.98 -7.74 12.27
CA LEU A 64 -4.07 -6.59 12.22
C LEU A 64 -4.08 -5.80 13.53
N ILE A 65 -5.24 -5.54 14.14
CA ILE A 65 -5.34 -4.89 15.46
C ILE A 65 -4.57 -5.68 16.52
N GLN A 66 -4.76 -7.00 16.57
CA GLN A 66 -4.04 -7.87 17.51
C GLN A 66 -2.52 -7.81 17.28
N ASN A 67 -2.09 -7.91 16.03
CA ASN A 67 -0.69 -7.81 15.66
C ASN A 67 -0.08 -6.45 16.05
N ILE A 68 -0.79 -5.35 15.83
CA ILE A 68 -0.37 -4.01 16.27
C ILE A 68 -0.18 -3.97 17.79
N GLN A 69 -1.11 -4.51 18.56
CA GLN A 69 -1.01 -4.59 20.02
C GLN A 69 0.20 -5.41 20.46
N GLN A 70 0.54 -6.50 19.74
CA GLN A 70 1.71 -7.36 19.99
C GLN A 70 3.02 -6.77 19.49
N GLY A 71 3.04 -5.60 18.87
CA GLY A 71 4.27 -4.94 18.47
C GLY A 71 4.59 -4.99 16.98
N TYR A 72 3.62 -5.35 16.13
CA TYR A 72 3.81 -5.36 14.68
C TYR A 72 4.35 -4.02 14.17
N LYS A 73 5.29 -4.12 13.21
CA LYS A 73 5.84 -3.00 12.45
C LYS A 73 6.12 -3.43 11.03
N PHE A 74 5.90 -2.53 10.10
CA PHE A 74 6.34 -2.73 8.72
C PHE A 74 7.86 -2.68 8.61
N LYS A 75 8.42 -3.56 7.78
CA LYS A 75 9.84 -3.55 7.40
C LYS A 75 10.05 -2.68 6.17
N LYS A 76 11.26 -2.18 5.96
CA LYS A 76 11.60 -1.39 4.75
C LYS A 76 11.66 -2.24 3.49
N GLN A 77 11.86 -3.56 3.59
CA GLN A 77 12.04 -4.45 2.46
C GLN A 77 11.33 -5.78 2.70
N TYR A 78 10.74 -6.31 1.63
CA TYR A 78 10.09 -7.63 1.57
C TYR A 78 10.56 -8.35 0.31
N LYS A 79 10.85 -9.65 0.42
CA LYS A 79 11.32 -10.52 -0.66
C LYS A 79 10.31 -11.62 -0.93
N GLY A 80 10.08 -11.90 -2.21
CA GLY A 80 9.16 -12.95 -2.66
C GLY A 80 7.70 -12.54 -2.64
N GLU A 81 6.89 -13.28 -3.38
CA GLU A 81 5.49 -12.95 -3.63
C GLU A 81 4.65 -12.92 -2.37
N GLU A 82 4.78 -13.93 -1.49
CA GLU A 82 3.97 -14.05 -0.26
C GLU A 82 4.24 -12.91 0.71
N ALA A 83 5.52 -12.53 0.89
CA ALA A 83 5.89 -11.44 1.78
C ALA A 83 5.40 -10.08 1.25
N ILE A 84 5.47 -9.86 -0.06
CA ILE A 84 4.97 -8.65 -0.72
C ILE A 84 3.44 -8.59 -0.63
N PHE A 85 2.77 -9.72 -0.89
CA PHE A 85 1.32 -9.83 -0.72
C PHE A 85 0.89 -9.45 0.70
N SER A 86 1.56 -10.02 1.72
CA SER A 86 1.26 -9.73 3.13
C SER A 86 1.49 -8.26 3.47
N PHE A 87 2.53 -7.64 2.94
CA PHE A 87 2.78 -6.20 3.12
C PHE A 87 1.63 -5.37 2.55
N LEU A 88 1.27 -5.60 1.28
CA LEU A 88 0.22 -4.83 0.60
C LEU A 88 -1.15 -5.05 1.26
N ALA A 89 -1.47 -6.28 1.65
CA ALA A 89 -2.71 -6.60 2.35
C ALA A 89 -2.81 -5.87 3.70
N ASN A 90 -1.76 -5.96 4.53
CA ASN A 90 -1.73 -5.28 5.83
C ASN A 90 -1.76 -3.76 5.69
N LEU A 91 -1.15 -3.20 4.64
CA LEU A 91 -1.21 -1.77 4.35
C LEU A 91 -2.63 -1.32 4.00
N ASN A 92 -3.33 -2.09 3.16
CA ASN A 92 -4.72 -1.84 2.80
C ASN A 92 -5.64 -1.91 4.01
N ASP A 93 -5.48 -2.93 4.85
CA ASP A 93 -6.30 -3.10 6.05
C ASP A 93 -6.00 -2.01 7.09
N LEU A 94 -4.75 -1.53 7.18
CA LEU A 94 -4.38 -0.40 8.02
C LEU A 94 -5.06 0.91 7.57
N VAL A 95 -5.12 1.17 6.27
CA VAL A 95 -5.81 2.35 5.71
C VAL A 95 -7.32 2.27 5.98
N ARG A 96 -7.93 1.09 5.85
CA ARG A 96 -9.35 0.88 6.20
C ARG A 96 -9.62 1.10 7.67
N LEU A 97 -8.77 0.53 8.53
CA LEU A 97 -8.86 0.72 9.98
C LEU A 97 -8.73 2.20 10.35
N SER A 98 -7.81 2.93 9.70
CA SER A 98 -7.63 4.36 9.90
C SER A 98 -8.92 5.14 9.70
N ARG A 99 -9.68 4.84 8.64
CA ARG A 99 -10.96 5.52 8.36
C ARG A 99 -11.98 5.32 9.48
N ILE A 100 -12.03 4.11 10.03
CA ILE A 100 -12.95 3.79 11.13
C ILE A 100 -12.51 4.52 12.41
N ILE A 101 -11.21 4.60 12.66
CA ILE A 101 -10.63 5.27 13.83
C ILE A 101 -10.88 6.77 13.76
N THR A 102 -10.77 7.40 12.59
CA THR A 102 -10.94 8.85 12.43
C THR A 102 -12.35 9.34 12.74
N ASP A 103 -13.36 8.48 12.72
CA ASP A 103 -14.71 8.83 13.19
C ASP A 103 -14.72 9.21 14.69
N SER A 104 -13.83 8.61 15.49
CA SER A 104 -13.72 8.86 16.94
C SER A 104 -12.48 9.67 17.31
N TYR A 105 -11.45 9.65 16.49
CA TYR A 105 -10.15 10.30 16.67
C TYR A 105 -9.71 10.94 15.35
N PRO A 106 -10.27 12.12 14.97
CA PRO A 106 -9.98 12.76 13.67
C PRO A 106 -8.49 13.05 13.45
N GLU A 107 -7.72 13.23 14.52
CA GLU A 107 -6.28 13.49 14.48
C GLU A 107 -5.44 12.23 14.14
N LEU A 108 -6.04 11.04 14.22
CA LEU A 108 -5.37 9.77 13.96
C LEU A 108 -5.66 9.25 12.54
N GLY A 109 -5.48 10.13 11.54
CA GLY A 109 -5.56 9.75 10.13
C GLY A 109 -4.30 9.05 9.63
N PHE A 110 -4.45 8.20 8.60
CA PHE A 110 -3.31 7.61 7.90
C PHE A 110 -2.43 8.71 7.26
N PRO A 111 -1.09 8.59 7.31
CA PRO A 111 -0.18 9.66 6.87
C PRO A 111 -0.03 9.75 5.34
N PHE A 112 -1.11 9.94 4.58
CA PHE A 112 -1.09 10.05 3.11
C PHE A 112 -0.11 11.12 2.60
N ALA A 113 0.07 12.20 3.35
CA ALA A 113 0.97 13.28 2.97
C ALA A 113 2.42 12.83 2.77
N ALA A 114 2.86 11.77 3.45
CA ALA A 114 4.19 11.20 3.31
C ALA A 114 4.40 10.45 1.98
N TYR A 115 3.31 10.13 1.25
CA TYR A 115 3.32 9.29 0.04
C TYR A 115 2.90 10.06 -1.22
N LYS A 116 3.03 11.39 -1.23
CA LYS A 116 2.70 12.23 -2.38
C LYS A 116 3.73 12.13 -3.50
N GLU A 117 5.01 11.99 -3.13
CA GLU A 117 6.08 11.94 -4.11
C GLU A 117 6.30 10.50 -4.61
N ILE A 118 6.64 10.35 -5.89
CA ILE A 118 6.83 9.05 -6.53
C ILE A 118 7.88 8.19 -5.81
N ASN A 119 8.94 8.82 -5.30
CA ASN A 119 10.03 8.13 -4.59
C ASN A 119 9.64 7.66 -3.17
N SER A 120 8.49 8.12 -2.64
CA SER A 120 7.98 7.68 -1.35
C SER A 120 6.98 6.53 -1.46
N LEU A 121 6.52 6.21 -2.67
CA LEU A 121 5.57 5.12 -2.92
C LEU A 121 6.24 3.75 -2.72
N PRO A 122 5.47 2.72 -2.35
CA PRO A 122 5.93 1.34 -2.41
C PRO A 122 6.43 1.01 -3.83
N ARG A 123 7.60 0.36 -3.91
CA ARG A 123 8.22 -0.01 -5.17
C ARG A 123 8.58 -1.48 -5.18
N ILE A 124 8.17 -2.18 -6.22
CA ILE A 124 8.51 -3.59 -6.48
C ILE A 124 9.47 -3.63 -7.66
N ASP A 125 10.67 -4.13 -7.43
CA ASP A 125 11.65 -4.41 -8.48
C ASP A 125 11.57 -5.90 -8.85
N ILE A 126 11.37 -6.18 -10.16
CA ILE A 126 11.31 -7.54 -10.73
C ILE A 126 11.69 -7.50 -12.19
N GLU A 127 12.27 -8.59 -12.72
CA GLU A 127 12.52 -8.72 -14.15
C GLU A 127 11.22 -9.02 -14.90
N PHE A 128 10.92 -8.22 -15.93
CA PHE A 128 9.87 -8.52 -16.90
C PHE A 128 10.46 -9.39 -18.00
N THR A 129 10.05 -10.64 -18.08
CA THR A 129 10.65 -11.66 -18.95
C THR A 129 10.73 -11.24 -20.42
N GLU A 130 9.70 -10.59 -20.94
CA GLU A 130 9.68 -10.14 -22.33
C GLU A 130 10.63 -8.96 -22.60
N LEU A 131 10.82 -8.07 -21.62
CA LEU A 131 11.77 -6.96 -21.74
C LEU A 131 13.22 -7.44 -21.59
N ALA A 132 13.45 -8.47 -20.78
CA ALA A 132 14.78 -9.05 -20.61
C ALA A 132 15.35 -9.65 -21.91
N LYS A 133 14.48 -9.99 -22.87
CA LYS A 133 14.87 -10.50 -24.20
C LYS A 133 15.23 -9.39 -25.20
N GLN A 134 14.85 -8.15 -24.92
CA GLN A 134 15.06 -7.00 -25.80
C GLN A 134 16.21 -6.15 -25.22
N GLU A 135 17.41 -6.39 -25.71
CA GLU A 135 18.59 -5.67 -25.26
C GLU A 135 18.50 -4.17 -25.62
N ASP A 136 18.71 -3.32 -24.62
CA ASP A 136 19.12 -1.90 -24.68
C ASP A 136 18.22 -0.85 -25.37
N GLN A 137 17.04 -1.18 -25.91
CA GLN A 137 16.25 -0.19 -26.68
C GLN A 137 15.06 0.44 -25.95
N LEU A 138 14.61 -0.10 -24.82
CA LEU A 138 13.30 0.25 -24.24
C LEU A 138 13.33 1.06 -22.93
N GLY A 139 14.46 1.58 -22.50
CA GLY A 139 14.52 2.39 -21.27
C GLY A 139 13.99 1.65 -20.03
N ASN A 140 13.80 2.38 -18.94
CA ASN A 140 13.26 1.82 -17.70
C ASN A 140 11.73 1.81 -17.73
N LEU A 141 11.09 0.66 -18.00
CA LEU A 141 9.65 0.52 -17.86
C LEU A 141 9.28 0.46 -16.38
N VAL A 142 8.40 1.35 -15.98
CA VAL A 142 7.78 1.36 -14.65
C VAL A 142 6.27 1.36 -14.84
N LEU A 143 5.59 0.40 -14.25
CA LEU A 143 4.14 0.36 -14.14
C LEU A 143 3.74 0.98 -12.81
N LEU A 144 2.69 1.78 -12.81
CA LEU A 144 2.08 2.33 -11.62
C LEU A 144 0.69 1.71 -11.44
N ASP A 145 0.56 0.81 -10.46
CA ASP A 145 -0.74 0.33 -10.00
C ASP A 145 -1.39 1.40 -9.12
N THR A 146 -2.63 1.73 -9.39
CA THR A 146 -3.34 2.81 -8.70
C THR A 146 -4.65 2.33 -8.09
N PRO A 147 -5.11 2.96 -6.99
CA PRO A 147 -6.47 2.75 -6.50
C PRO A 147 -7.50 3.00 -7.60
N GLY A 148 -8.54 2.17 -7.65
CA GLY A 148 -9.65 2.37 -8.61
C GLY A 148 -10.39 3.70 -8.37
N PRO A 149 -11.10 4.25 -9.39
CA PRO A 149 -11.80 5.52 -9.26
C PRO A 149 -12.87 5.52 -8.15
N ASN A 150 -13.46 4.37 -7.84
CA ASN A 150 -14.41 4.22 -6.73
C ASN A 150 -13.75 4.20 -5.34
N GLU A 151 -12.45 3.96 -5.27
CA GLU A 151 -11.65 4.05 -4.05
C GLU A 151 -11.15 5.47 -3.80
N ALA A 152 -11.12 6.30 -4.83
CA ALA A 152 -10.73 7.71 -4.80
C ALA A 152 -11.71 8.63 -4.04
N ASN A 153 -12.69 8.07 -3.32
CA ASN A 153 -13.50 8.80 -2.34
C ASN A 153 -12.70 9.32 -1.14
N ILE A 154 -11.39 9.03 -1.09
CA ILE A 154 -10.45 9.68 -0.18
C ILE A 154 -9.81 10.85 -0.94
N PRO A 155 -10.08 12.12 -0.55
CA PRO A 155 -9.52 13.29 -1.23
C PRO A 155 -8.00 13.25 -1.35
N GLU A 156 -7.31 12.72 -0.33
CA GLU A 156 -5.86 12.59 -0.30
C GLU A 156 -5.34 11.61 -1.37
N LEU A 157 -6.01 10.47 -1.54
CA LEU A 157 -5.65 9.48 -2.58
C LEU A 157 -5.94 10.02 -3.97
N ARG A 158 -7.03 10.75 -4.15
CA ARG A 158 -7.35 11.41 -5.40
C ARG A 158 -6.24 12.38 -5.83
N ASN A 159 -5.77 13.20 -4.92
CA ASN A 159 -4.66 14.13 -5.19
C ASN A 159 -3.37 13.40 -5.57
N ILE A 160 -3.03 12.31 -4.88
CA ILE A 160 -1.87 11.48 -5.20
C ILE A 160 -2.04 10.88 -6.60
N PHE A 161 -3.21 10.31 -6.90
CA PHE A 161 -3.54 9.73 -8.20
C PHE A 161 -3.42 10.75 -9.34
N GLU A 162 -4.04 11.94 -9.20
CA GLU A 162 -3.99 13.00 -10.22
C GLU A 162 -2.54 13.48 -10.48
N GLN A 163 -1.71 13.58 -9.46
CA GLN A 163 -0.30 13.93 -9.62
C GLN A 163 0.46 12.85 -10.40
N GLN A 164 0.20 11.57 -10.11
CA GLN A 164 0.88 10.48 -10.80
C GLN A 164 0.41 10.34 -12.26
N LEU A 165 -0.88 10.55 -12.55
CA LEU A 165 -1.39 10.59 -13.92
C LEU A 165 -0.68 11.64 -14.78
N LYS A 166 -0.46 12.85 -14.25
CA LYS A 166 0.23 13.92 -14.96
C LYS A 166 1.69 13.59 -15.29
N ARG A 167 2.30 12.67 -14.55
CA ARG A 167 3.69 12.22 -14.73
C ARG A 167 3.79 10.95 -15.60
N SER A 168 2.68 10.29 -15.88
CA SER A 168 2.66 9.06 -16.66
C SER A 168 2.78 9.34 -18.16
N SER A 169 3.60 8.53 -18.86
CA SER A 169 3.75 8.62 -20.33
C SER A 169 2.57 7.99 -21.06
N ALA A 170 1.86 7.04 -20.44
CA ALA A 170 0.67 6.38 -20.94
C ALA A 170 -0.23 5.94 -19.78
N VAL A 171 -1.52 5.81 -20.05
CA VAL A 171 -2.52 5.34 -19.08
C VAL A 171 -3.26 4.17 -19.69
N MET A 172 -3.37 3.07 -18.96
CA MET A 172 -4.19 1.92 -19.30
C MET A 172 -5.31 1.81 -18.29
N VAL A 173 -6.54 1.75 -18.79
CA VAL A 173 -7.75 1.52 -17.98
C VAL A 173 -8.15 0.06 -18.16
N ILE A 174 -8.31 -0.68 -17.05
CA ILE A 174 -8.68 -2.09 -17.04
C ILE A 174 -10.07 -2.24 -16.42
#